data_0a4ef1de2b2d0ca0bdf64db61a54e205
#
_entry.id   0a4ef1de2b2d0ca0bdf64db61a54e205
#
_cell.length_a   1.000
_cell.length_b   1.000
_cell.length_c   1.000
_cell.angle_alpha   90.00
_cell.angle_beta   90.00
_cell.angle_gamma   90.00
#
_symmetry.space_group_name_H-M   'P 1'
#
loop_
_entity.id
_entity.type
_entity.pdbx_description
1 polymer ?
#
loop_
_entity_poly.entity_id
_entity_poly.type
_entity_poly.pdbx_seq_one_letter_code
_entity_poly.pdbx_strand_id
1 'polypeptide(L)'
;MNRRLLIIVLMACLLPLGMQAQQGTFRFAQLTDIHLTPNNPNPTEDLLRSVAQINATDSIDFVLVTGDLTEEGDRTTMEKVKSCLDLLKVPYHVVLGNHETKWSDSGCTAFGEIFGGERFEFEHKGFLFLGFNSGPLMRMAYGHVVPQDLSLIHI
;
A
#
# COMPACT_ATOMS: atom_id res chain seq x y z
N MET A 1 37.79 -3.35 -48.36
CA MET A 1 36.88 -3.01 -47.26
C MET A 1 37.70 -2.92 -45.98
N ASN A 2 37.82 -1.74 -45.39
CA ASN A 2 38.77 -1.45 -44.31
C ASN A 2 38.36 -2.16 -43.02
N ARG A 3 39.25 -2.94 -42.41
CA ARG A 3 39.01 -3.66 -41.10
C ARG A 3 38.51 -2.74 -40.01
N ARG A 4 38.85 -1.47 -40.02
CA ARG A 4 38.36 -0.45 -39.07
C ARG A 4 36.88 -0.11 -39.27
N LEU A 5 36.37 -0.17 -40.49
CA LEU A 5 34.95 0.07 -40.78
C LEU A 5 34.07 -1.08 -40.30
N LEU A 6 34.59 -2.32 -40.38
CA LEU A 6 33.89 -3.51 -39.92
C LEU A 6 33.70 -3.55 -38.39
N ILE A 7 34.70 -3.04 -37.64
CA ILE A 7 34.66 -2.98 -36.16
C ILE A 7 33.64 -1.92 -35.70
N ILE A 8 33.52 -0.79 -36.40
CA ILE A 8 32.54 0.26 -36.08
C ILE A 8 31.11 -0.21 -36.35
N VAL A 9 30.88 -0.96 -37.42
CA VAL A 9 29.57 -1.52 -37.76
C VAL A 9 29.18 -2.61 -36.76
N LEU A 10 30.14 -3.43 -36.28
CA LEU A 10 29.87 -4.45 -35.25
C LEU A 10 29.58 -3.85 -33.86
N MET A 11 30.23 -2.72 -33.52
CA MET A 11 29.96 -2.00 -32.27
C MET A 11 28.61 -1.25 -32.29
N ALA A 12 28.15 -0.79 -33.43
CA ALA A 12 26.84 -0.14 -33.59
C ALA A 12 25.66 -1.15 -33.41
N CYS A 13 25.89 -2.43 -33.71
CA CYS A 13 24.87 -3.48 -33.48
C CYS A 13 24.78 -3.99 -32.06
N LEU A 14 25.67 -3.53 -31.16
CA LEU A 14 25.65 -3.84 -29.72
C LEU A 14 25.03 -2.73 -28.86
N LEU A 15 24.34 -1.76 -29.47
CA LEU A 15 23.48 -0.88 -28.70
C LEU A 15 22.41 -1.78 -28.04
N PRO A 16 22.28 -1.73 -26.71
CA PRO A 16 21.23 -2.48 -26.06
C PRO A 16 19.92 -2.01 -26.67
N LEU A 17 19.24 -2.89 -27.39
CA LEU A 17 17.81 -2.75 -27.61
C LEU A 17 17.24 -2.44 -26.24
N GLY A 18 16.87 -1.19 -26.01
CA GLY A 18 16.30 -0.78 -24.74
C GLY A 18 15.20 -1.80 -24.44
N MET A 19 15.43 -2.62 -23.43
CA MET A 19 14.37 -3.43 -22.86
C MET A 19 13.35 -2.42 -22.34
N GLN A 20 12.39 -2.04 -23.19
CA GLN A 20 11.17 -1.46 -22.69
C GLN A 20 10.60 -2.53 -21.77
N ALA A 21 10.68 -2.27 -20.47
CA ALA A 21 9.97 -3.08 -19.51
C ALA A 21 8.52 -3.08 -19.98
N GLN A 22 8.06 -4.23 -20.44
CA GLN A 22 6.68 -4.39 -20.86
C GLN A 22 5.84 -4.23 -19.60
N GLN A 23 5.31 -3.04 -19.41
CA GLN A 23 4.43 -2.76 -18.27
C GLN A 23 3.22 -3.68 -18.40
N GLY A 24 3.16 -4.70 -17.56
CA GLY A 24 2.05 -5.62 -17.52
C GLY A 24 0.80 -4.93 -16.97
N THR A 25 -0.37 -5.29 -17.48
CA THR A 25 -1.62 -4.89 -16.86
C THR A 25 -1.77 -5.59 -15.52
N PHE A 26 -2.31 -4.90 -14.52
CA PHE A 26 -2.64 -5.46 -13.21
C PHE A 26 -3.96 -4.87 -12.72
N ARG A 27 -4.53 -5.52 -11.72
CA ARG A 27 -5.72 -5.06 -11.01
C ARG A 27 -5.46 -5.08 -9.52
N PHE A 28 -5.94 -4.09 -8.84
CA PHE A 28 -5.95 -4.06 -7.38
C PHE A 28 -7.33 -3.63 -6.88
N ALA A 29 -7.65 -4.05 -5.67
CA ALA A 29 -8.79 -3.52 -4.94
C ALA A 29 -8.31 -2.46 -3.95
N GLN A 30 -9.11 -1.41 -3.74
CA GLN A 30 -8.89 -0.43 -2.70
C GLN A 30 -10.00 -0.53 -1.66
N LEU A 31 -9.61 -0.60 -0.39
CA LEU A 31 -10.47 -0.48 0.77
C LEU A 31 -10.09 0.81 1.51
N THR A 32 -11.06 1.54 2.00
CA THR A 32 -10.86 2.77 2.77
C THR A 32 -12.03 2.96 3.71
N ASP A 33 -11.86 3.74 4.76
CA ASP A 33 -12.92 4.17 5.66
C ASP A 33 -13.73 2.98 6.23
N ILE A 34 -13.01 1.98 6.74
CA ILE A 34 -13.61 0.75 7.28
C ILE A 34 -14.36 1.03 8.59
N HIS A 35 -13.82 1.91 9.43
CA HIS A 35 -14.40 2.36 10.69
C HIS A 35 -14.91 1.22 11.60
N LEU A 36 -14.12 0.16 11.75
CA LEU A 36 -14.47 -0.88 12.72
C LEU A 36 -14.61 -0.27 14.11
N THR A 37 -15.64 -0.73 14.83
CA THR A 37 -15.87 -0.34 16.22
C THR A 37 -16.43 -1.52 17.02
N PRO A 38 -16.10 -1.65 18.31
CA PRO A 38 -16.63 -2.73 19.15
C PRO A 38 -18.16 -2.69 19.31
N ASN A 39 -18.75 -1.51 19.19
CA ASN A 39 -20.16 -1.26 19.51
C ASN A 39 -21.11 -1.48 18.33
N ASN A 40 -20.57 -1.71 17.12
CA ASN A 40 -21.38 -1.95 15.93
C ASN A 40 -20.76 -3.09 15.11
N PRO A 41 -21.46 -4.21 14.90
CA PRO A 41 -20.94 -5.33 14.11
C PRO A 41 -20.92 -5.06 12.59
N ASN A 42 -21.73 -4.13 12.08
CA ASN A 42 -21.92 -3.90 10.66
C ASN A 42 -20.62 -3.66 9.90
N PRO A 43 -19.70 -2.77 10.33
CA PRO A 43 -18.43 -2.59 9.62
C PRO A 43 -17.58 -3.86 9.54
N THR A 44 -17.64 -4.73 10.56
CA THR A 44 -16.96 -6.03 10.51
C THR A 44 -17.56 -6.94 9.45
N GLU A 45 -18.88 -7.01 9.39
CA GLU A 45 -19.60 -7.83 8.39
C GLU A 45 -19.36 -7.31 6.97
N ASP A 46 -19.35 -5.99 6.80
CA ASP A 46 -19.06 -5.35 5.52
C ASP A 46 -17.62 -5.60 5.06
N LEU A 47 -16.64 -5.52 5.97
CA LEU A 47 -15.26 -5.87 5.67
C LEU A 47 -15.13 -7.35 5.26
N LEU A 48 -15.73 -8.27 6.00
CA LEU A 48 -15.70 -9.71 5.67
C LEU A 48 -16.37 -9.98 4.32
N ARG A 49 -17.45 -9.29 4.01
CA ARG A 49 -18.12 -9.37 2.70
C ARG A 49 -17.22 -8.86 1.59
N SER A 50 -16.55 -7.73 1.80
CA SER A 50 -15.59 -7.14 0.85
C SER A 50 -14.41 -8.10 0.60
N VAL A 51 -13.84 -8.68 1.67
CA VAL A 51 -12.79 -9.70 1.56
C VAL A 51 -13.26 -10.92 0.75
N ALA A 52 -14.47 -11.41 1.02
CA ALA A 52 -15.03 -12.53 0.27
C ALA A 52 -15.23 -12.20 -1.22
N GLN A 53 -15.70 -11.00 -1.54
CA GLN A 53 -15.85 -10.53 -2.92
C GLN A 53 -14.51 -10.40 -3.63
N ILE A 54 -13.50 -9.83 -2.98
CA ILE A 54 -12.15 -9.71 -3.54
C ILE A 54 -11.59 -11.11 -3.82
N ASN A 55 -11.72 -12.04 -2.87
CA ASN A 55 -11.25 -13.42 -3.00
C ASN A 55 -11.99 -14.21 -4.10
N ALA A 56 -13.19 -13.81 -4.47
CA ALA A 56 -13.99 -14.40 -5.54
C ALA A 56 -13.79 -13.70 -6.89
N THR A 57 -13.10 -12.56 -6.92
CA THR A 57 -12.85 -11.80 -8.15
C THR A 57 -11.54 -12.25 -8.77
N ASP A 58 -11.60 -12.74 -10.00
CA ASP A 58 -10.42 -13.15 -10.73
C ASP A 58 -9.49 -11.95 -11.05
N SER A 59 -8.19 -12.24 -11.03
CA SER A 59 -7.15 -11.31 -11.48
C SER A 59 -6.97 -10.06 -10.62
N ILE A 60 -7.34 -10.09 -9.34
CA ILE A 60 -6.86 -9.11 -8.38
C ILE A 60 -5.44 -9.52 -7.95
N ASP A 61 -4.47 -8.65 -8.17
CA ASP A 61 -3.06 -8.90 -7.86
C ASP A 61 -2.73 -8.58 -6.39
N PHE A 62 -3.32 -7.51 -5.85
CA PHE A 62 -3.13 -7.07 -4.45
C PHE A 62 -4.27 -6.15 -3.98
N VAL A 63 -4.26 -5.80 -2.70
CA VAL A 63 -5.22 -4.87 -2.08
C VAL A 63 -4.46 -3.71 -1.45
N LEU A 64 -4.95 -2.49 -1.63
CA LEU A 64 -4.51 -1.31 -0.89
C LEU A 64 -5.57 -0.91 0.12
N VAL A 65 -5.16 -0.69 1.36
CA VAL A 65 -6.06 -0.21 2.44
C VAL A 65 -5.57 1.18 2.86
N THR A 66 -6.38 2.19 2.58
CA THR A 66 -5.93 3.58 2.62
C THR A 66 -6.46 4.37 3.82
N GLY A 67 -6.44 3.72 4.99
CA GLY A 67 -6.67 4.37 6.27
C GLY A 67 -8.11 4.30 6.79
N ASP A 68 -8.30 4.91 7.94
CA ASP A 68 -9.53 4.92 8.74
C ASP A 68 -10.09 3.49 8.95
N LEU A 69 -9.19 2.64 9.49
CA LEU A 69 -9.47 1.22 9.72
C LEU A 69 -10.47 1.03 10.85
N THR A 70 -10.35 1.89 11.86
CA THR A 70 -11.11 1.82 13.12
C THR A 70 -11.69 3.18 13.46
N GLU A 71 -12.74 3.20 14.28
CA GLU A 71 -13.33 4.46 14.73
C GLU A 71 -12.45 5.19 15.76
N GLU A 72 -11.80 4.47 16.66
CA GLU A 72 -11.09 5.02 17.81
C GLU A 72 -9.55 4.84 17.72
N GLY A 73 -9.03 4.18 16.70
CA GLY A 73 -7.60 3.89 16.59
C GLY A 73 -7.06 2.97 17.70
N ASP A 74 -7.91 2.18 18.33
CA ASP A 74 -7.52 1.29 19.43
C ASP A 74 -6.90 -0.02 18.93
N ARG A 75 -5.96 -0.56 19.70
CA ARG A 75 -5.21 -1.78 19.37
C ARG A 75 -6.13 -2.97 19.09
N THR A 76 -7.09 -3.24 19.97
CA THR A 76 -7.93 -4.44 19.88
C THR A 76 -8.74 -4.45 18.59
N THR A 77 -9.28 -3.30 18.22
CA THR A 77 -10.06 -3.16 16.99
C THR A 77 -9.16 -3.23 15.76
N MET A 78 -7.94 -2.66 15.79
CA MET A 78 -6.95 -2.81 14.72
C MET A 78 -6.52 -4.27 14.52
N GLU A 79 -6.30 -5.03 15.60
CA GLU A 79 -6.01 -6.47 15.53
C GLU A 79 -7.17 -7.25 14.91
N LYS A 80 -8.41 -6.85 15.16
CA LYS A 80 -9.58 -7.42 14.50
C LYS A 80 -9.64 -7.10 13.01
N VAL A 81 -9.36 -5.85 12.62
CA VAL A 81 -9.22 -5.49 11.20
C VAL A 81 -8.17 -6.36 10.54
N LYS A 82 -6.99 -6.48 11.16
CA LYS A 82 -5.92 -7.32 10.63
C LYS A 82 -6.37 -8.75 10.45
N SER A 83 -7.04 -9.33 11.43
CA SER A 83 -7.53 -10.72 11.33
C SER A 83 -8.54 -10.92 10.18
N CYS A 84 -9.34 -9.92 9.86
CA CYS A 84 -10.23 -9.95 8.69
C CYS A 84 -9.45 -9.83 7.38
N LEU A 85 -8.46 -8.92 7.31
CA LEU A 85 -7.63 -8.73 6.12
C LEU A 85 -6.72 -9.95 5.84
N ASP A 86 -6.27 -10.65 6.89
CA ASP A 86 -5.47 -11.87 6.75
C ASP A 86 -6.24 -13.03 6.08
N LEU A 87 -7.55 -12.91 5.88
CA LEU A 87 -8.36 -13.83 5.06
C LEU A 87 -8.27 -13.56 3.55
N LEU A 88 -7.63 -12.47 3.14
CA LEU A 88 -7.35 -12.20 1.73
C LEU A 88 -6.40 -13.28 1.17
N LYS A 89 -6.66 -13.71 -0.06
CA LYS A 89 -5.82 -14.68 -0.79
C LYS A 89 -4.68 -14.01 -1.56
N VAL A 90 -4.70 -12.70 -1.64
CA VAL A 90 -3.69 -11.86 -2.31
C VAL A 90 -3.01 -10.95 -1.29
N PRO A 91 -1.80 -10.48 -1.55
CA PRO A 91 -1.13 -9.52 -0.67
C PRO A 91 -1.96 -8.28 -0.44
N TYR A 92 -1.85 -7.69 0.73
CA TYR A 92 -2.42 -6.38 1.01
C TYR A 92 -1.40 -5.45 1.68
N HIS A 93 -1.55 -4.16 1.44
CA HIS A 93 -0.71 -3.10 1.99
C HIS A 93 -1.60 -2.05 2.62
N VAL A 94 -1.22 -1.61 3.83
CA VAL A 94 -2.06 -0.74 4.66
C VAL A 94 -1.30 0.53 5.00
N VAL A 95 -1.98 1.66 4.95
CA VAL A 95 -1.53 2.91 5.57
C VAL A 95 -2.56 3.39 6.58
N LEU A 96 -2.12 4.24 7.49
CA LEU A 96 -2.99 4.84 8.50
C LEU A 96 -3.90 5.90 7.87
N GLY A 97 -5.05 6.10 8.52
CA GLY A 97 -5.90 7.27 8.35
C GLY A 97 -5.79 8.23 9.53
N ASN A 98 -6.63 9.24 9.55
CA ASN A 98 -6.66 10.19 10.65
C ASN A 98 -7.22 9.58 11.95
N HIS A 99 -8.03 8.55 11.88
CA HIS A 99 -8.54 7.85 13.05
C HIS A 99 -7.43 7.12 13.80
N GLU A 100 -6.49 6.49 13.12
CA GLU A 100 -5.33 5.83 13.72
C GLU A 100 -4.28 6.82 14.24
N THR A 101 -4.19 8.01 13.68
CA THR A 101 -3.17 9.00 14.08
C THR A 101 -3.70 9.98 15.13
N LYS A 102 -4.92 10.47 14.96
CA LYS A 102 -5.48 11.55 15.77
C LYS A 102 -6.13 11.05 17.05
N TRP A 103 -6.86 9.94 16.98
CA TRP A 103 -7.68 9.42 18.08
C TRP A 103 -6.99 8.32 18.87
N SER A 104 -5.96 7.69 18.28
CA SER A 104 -5.24 6.60 18.93
C SER A 104 -4.50 7.05 20.19
N ASP A 105 -4.70 6.31 21.28
CA ASP A 105 -3.94 6.50 22.52
C ASP A 105 -2.47 6.12 22.38
N SER A 106 -2.13 5.30 21.41
CA SER A 106 -0.77 4.81 21.16
C SER A 106 0.08 5.73 20.28
N GLY A 107 -0.51 6.76 19.66
CA GLY A 107 0.19 7.66 18.75
C GLY A 107 0.81 6.94 17.55
N CYS A 108 0.09 6.03 16.93
CA CYS A 108 0.48 5.17 15.80
C CYS A 108 1.37 3.97 16.16
N THR A 109 1.91 3.86 17.38
CA THR A 109 2.80 2.75 17.75
C THR A 109 2.11 1.39 17.58
N ALA A 110 0.86 1.27 18.05
CA ALA A 110 0.09 0.04 17.90
C ALA A 110 -0.10 -0.36 16.43
N PHE A 111 -0.33 0.60 15.54
CA PHE A 111 -0.44 0.33 14.12
C PHE A 111 0.87 -0.25 13.56
N GLY A 112 2.01 0.40 13.87
CA GLY A 112 3.31 -0.06 13.43
C GLY A 112 3.64 -1.49 13.88
N GLU A 113 3.28 -1.84 15.11
CA GLU A 113 3.46 -3.19 15.66
C GLU A 113 2.54 -4.23 15.00
N ILE A 114 1.30 -3.87 14.69
CA ILE A 114 0.29 -4.77 14.11
C ILE A 114 0.54 -4.98 12.61
N PHE A 115 0.80 -3.91 11.85
CA PHE A 115 0.90 -3.94 10.39
C PHE A 115 2.34 -3.90 9.86
N GLY A 116 3.34 -3.79 10.74
CA GLY A 116 4.75 -3.88 10.38
C GLY A 116 5.39 -2.54 10.01
N GLY A 117 4.69 -1.41 10.19
CA GLY A 117 5.22 -0.07 9.94
C GLY A 117 4.15 0.87 9.42
N GLU A 118 4.48 2.16 9.32
CA GLU A 118 3.59 3.20 8.81
C GLU A 118 3.80 3.48 7.32
N ARG A 119 4.72 2.74 6.69
CA ARG A 119 5.12 2.89 5.29
C ARG A 119 5.19 1.53 4.63
N PHE A 120 4.95 1.53 3.32
CA PHE A 120 5.29 0.39 2.48
C PHE A 120 5.90 0.86 1.17
N GLU A 121 6.72 -0.01 0.60
CA GLU A 121 7.26 0.11 -0.74
C GLU A 121 7.26 -1.26 -1.39
N PHE A 122 6.73 -1.37 -2.60
CA PHE A 122 6.84 -2.60 -3.39
C PHE A 122 6.75 -2.31 -4.87
N GLU A 123 7.36 -3.19 -5.65
CA GLU A 123 7.23 -3.17 -7.11
C GLU A 123 6.23 -4.22 -7.59
N HIS A 124 5.42 -3.84 -8.57
CA HIS A 124 4.53 -4.77 -9.25
C HIS A 124 4.44 -4.45 -10.73
N LYS A 125 4.84 -5.41 -11.59
CA LYS A 125 4.79 -5.32 -13.06
C LYS A 125 5.39 -4.02 -13.63
N GLY A 126 6.49 -3.55 -13.05
CA GLY A 126 7.20 -2.34 -13.48
C GLY A 126 6.67 -1.03 -12.91
N PHE A 127 5.74 -1.09 -11.97
CA PHE A 127 5.26 0.06 -11.20
C PHE A 127 5.78 0.00 -9.77
N LEU A 128 6.25 1.11 -9.26
CA LEU A 128 6.61 1.30 -7.86
C LEU A 128 5.41 1.84 -7.09
N PHE A 129 5.04 1.16 -6.01
CA PHE A 129 3.99 1.58 -5.09
C PHE A 129 4.61 2.05 -3.78
N LEU A 130 4.25 3.26 -3.38
CA LEU A 130 4.70 3.89 -2.14
C LEU A 130 3.49 4.24 -1.30
N GLY A 131 3.47 3.81 -0.06
CA GLY A 131 2.47 4.20 0.92
C GLY A 131 3.15 4.79 2.16
N PHE A 132 2.62 5.91 2.65
CA PHE A 132 3.13 6.58 3.84
C PHE A 132 2.01 7.29 4.60
N ASN A 133 2.27 7.58 5.86
CA ASN A 133 1.37 8.31 6.73
C ASN A 133 1.31 9.79 6.33
N SER A 134 0.14 10.27 5.94
CA SER A 134 -0.14 11.69 5.70
C SER A 134 -1.15 12.27 6.71
N GLY A 135 -1.57 11.48 7.68
CA GLY A 135 -2.54 11.86 8.70
C GLY A 135 -2.01 12.95 9.64
N PRO A 136 -2.92 13.60 10.37
CA PRO A 136 -2.51 14.58 11.37
C PRO A 136 -1.76 13.91 12.52
N LEU A 137 -0.75 14.57 13.06
CA LEU A 137 -0.15 14.15 14.32
C LEU A 137 -1.15 14.39 15.46
N MET A 138 -1.15 13.50 16.44
CA MET A 138 -1.98 13.52 17.65
C MET A 138 -2.74 14.80 17.92
N ARG A 139 -4.08 14.79 17.78
CA ARG A 139 -4.99 15.93 18.03
C ARG A 139 -4.77 17.19 17.17
N MET A 140 -3.88 17.14 16.20
CA MET A 140 -3.72 18.24 15.23
C MET A 140 -4.80 18.15 14.14
N ALA A 141 -5.13 19.30 13.52
CA ALA A 141 -6.12 19.35 12.45
C ALA A 141 -5.51 19.14 11.06
N TYR A 142 -4.19 19.28 10.94
CA TYR A 142 -3.50 19.27 9.66
C TYR A 142 -2.72 18.00 9.46
N GLY A 143 -2.93 17.33 8.32
CA GLY A 143 -2.05 16.28 7.84
C GLY A 143 -0.68 16.88 7.45
N HIS A 144 0.35 16.04 7.45
CA HIS A 144 1.67 16.43 6.99
C HIS A 144 2.41 15.24 6.40
N VAL A 145 3.36 15.53 5.56
CA VAL A 145 4.28 14.54 5.00
C VAL A 145 5.67 14.85 5.53
N VAL A 146 6.30 13.90 6.17
CA VAL A 146 7.64 14.12 6.72
C VAL A 146 8.70 14.14 5.61
N PRO A 147 9.85 14.83 5.79
CA PRO A 147 10.89 14.89 4.76
C PRO A 147 11.39 13.54 4.27
N GLN A 148 11.39 12.52 5.13
CA GLN A 148 11.77 11.16 4.79
C GLN A 148 10.81 10.54 3.77
N ASP A 149 9.50 10.83 3.87
CA ASP A 149 8.50 10.34 2.91
C ASP A 149 8.60 11.08 1.58
N LEU A 150 8.90 12.38 1.62
CA LEU A 150 9.15 13.15 0.40
C LEU A 150 10.38 12.63 -0.36
N SER A 151 11.39 12.12 0.32
CA SER A 151 12.58 11.57 -0.32
C SER A 151 12.29 10.31 -1.15
N LEU A 152 11.22 9.57 -0.87
CA LEU A 152 10.78 8.41 -1.64
C LEU A 152 10.22 8.78 -3.02
N ILE A 153 9.80 10.04 -3.19
CA ILE A 153 9.21 10.52 -4.45
C ILE A 153 10.30 11.07 -5.40
N HIS A 154 11.46 11.40 -4.86
CA HIS A 154 12.61 11.94 -5.61
C HIS A 154 13.59 10.81 -5.97
N ILE A 155 13.14 9.87 -6.78
CA ILE A 155 13.97 8.79 -7.31
C ILE A 155 14.57 9.23 -8.65
#